data_73df3ef1dbd8a9f31ba659d812c8b099
#
_entry.id   73df3ef1dbd8a9f31ba659d812c8b099
#
_cell.length_a   1.000
_cell.length_b   1.000
_cell.length_c   1.000
_cell.angle_alpha   90.00
_cell.angle_beta   90.00
_cell.angle_gamma   90.00
#
_symmetry.space_group_name_H-M   'P 1'
#
loop_
_entity.id
_entity.type
_entity.pdbx_description
1 polymer ?
#
loop_
_entity_poly.entity_id
_entity_poly.type
_entity_poly.pdbx_seq_one_letter_code
_entity_poly.pdbx_strand_id
1 'polypeptide(L)'
;MYAMESMRLEKSYRMWGADLTREYSILEAGLDRFVQFKKDDFVGKKALLEQKETGVTQEFITLEIDVTDADVMGSEPVFLPGNSASSGEMIGRATSGCFGHSIGKSLALAYVKTGYGETGTELEVEILGERRPARVINESPCDPGNNKLRT
;
A
#
# COMPACT_ATOMS: atom_id res chain seq x y z
N MET A 1 -18.72 -1.60 -9.81
CA MET A 1 -17.56 -0.87 -9.20
C MET A 1 -16.90 -1.71 -8.11
N TYR A 2 -17.62 -2.21 -7.09
CA TYR A 2 -17.02 -3.00 -5.99
C TYR A 2 -16.21 -4.23 -6.42
N ALA A 3 -16.67 -5.01 -7.39
CA ALA A 3 -15.92 -6.17 -7.86
C ALA A 3 -14.55 -5.79 -8.46
N MET A 4 -14.47 -4.68 -9.16
CA MET A 4 -13.21 -4.16 -9.71
C MET A 4 -12.26 -3.73 -8.59
N GLU A 5 -12.79 -3.08 -7.52
CA GLU A 5 -11.99 -2.69 -6.35
C GLU A 5 -11.42 -3.93 -5.65
N SER A 6 -12.25 -4.94 -5.38
CA SER A 6 -11.78 -6.20 -4.79
C SER A 6 -10.68 -6.84 -5.64
N MET A 7 -10.91 -7.02 -6.93
CA MET A 7 -9.93 -7.65 -7.83
C MET A 7 -8.61 -6.87 -7.95
N ARG A 8 -8.66 -5.52 -8.00
CA ARG A 8 -7.42 -4.73 -8.09
C ARG A 8 -6.61 -4.77 -6.79
N LEU A 9 -7.28 -4.74 -5.63
CA LEU A 9 -6.63 -4.82 -4.33
C LEU A 9 -5.98 -6.19 -4.12
N GLU A 10 -6.65 -7.27 -4.52
CA GLU A 10 -6.07 -8.62 -4.52
C GLU A 10 -4.82 -8.75 -5.41
N LYS A 11 -4.65 -7.84 -6.38
CA LYS A 11 -3.46 -7.75 -7.25
C LYS A 11 -2.53 -6.60 -6.84
N SER A 12 -2.85 -5.85 -5.80
CA SER A 12 -2.14 -4.63 -5.37
C SER A 12 -1.97 -3.61 -6.51
N TYR A 13 -2.96 -3.53 -7.41
CA TYR A 13 -2.94 -2.56 -8.51
C TYR A 13 -3.35 -1.18 -8.00
N ARG A 14 -2.45 -0.22 -8.18
CA ARG A 14 -2.61 1.16 -7.76
C ARG A 14 -3.60 1.88 -8.66
N MET A 15 -4.52 2.62 -8.06
CA MET A 15 -5.49 3.46 -8.78
C MET A 15 -4.97 4.89 -8.91
N TRP A 16 -5.08 5.45 -10.10
CA TRP A 16 -4.80 6.87 -10.32
C TRP A 16 -5.82 7.74 -9.57
N GLY A 17 -5.32 8.75 -8.87
CA GLY A 17 -6.13 9.69 -8.08
C GLY A 17 -6.41 9.25 -6.65
N ALA A 18 -6.17 7.97 -6.31
CA ALA A 18 -6.21 7.45 -4.95
C ALA A 18 -4.81 7.03 -4.47
N ASP A 19 -4.28 5.96 -5.06
CA ASP A 19 -2.97 5.42 -4.68
C ASP A 19 -1.82 6.13 -5.40
N LEU A 20 -2.05 6.63 -6.61
CA LEU A 20 -1.08 7.39 -7.40
C LEU A 20 -1.56 8.84 -7.51
N THR A 21 -0.90 9.72 -6.81
CA THR A 21 -1.17 11.16 -6.80
C THR A 21 0.14 11.92 -7.06
N ARG A 22 0.08 13.25 -7.04
CA ARG A 22 1.29 14.09 -7.13
C ARG A 22 2.08 14.17 -5.84
N GLU A 23 1.55 13.63 -4.75
CA GLU A 23 2.18 13.64 -3.43
C GLU A 23 3.27 12.59 -3.31
N TYR A 24 3.18 11.52 -4.12
CA TYR A 24 4.09 10.39 -4.07
C TYR A 24 4.90 10.27 -5.36
N SER A 25 6.19 10.02 -5.22
CA SER A 25 7.04 9.72 -6.36
C SER A 25 6.80 8.30 -6.87
N ILE A 26 7.25 8.04 -8.09
CA ILE A 26 7.17 6.69 -8.67
C ILE A 26 8.01 5.67 -7.89
N LEU A 27 9.08 6.12 -7.22
CA LEU A 27 9.92 5.27 -6.37
C LEU A 27 9.21 4.90 -5.07
N GLU A 28 8.59 5.88 -4.41
CA GLU A 28 7.76 5.62 -3.22
C GLU A 28 6.59 4.70 -3.52
N ALA A 29 6.01 4.81 -4.72
CA ALA A 29 4.94 3.94 -5.18
C ALA A 29 5.40 2.51 -5.55
N GLY A 30 6.71 2.17 -5.45
CA GLY A 30 7.22 0.87 -5.81
C GLY A 30 7.08 0.53 -7.31
N LEU A 31 7.14 1.55 -8.17
CA LEU A 31 6.97 1.44 -9.62
C LEU A 31 8.26 1.72 -10.40
N ASP A 32 9.42 1.65 -9.76
CA ASP A 32 10.75 1.87 -10.34
C ASP A 32 11.02 0.98 -11.56
N ARG A 33 10.47 -0.24 -11.59
CA ARG A 33 10.55 -1.17 -12.74
C ARG A 33 10.01 -0.59 -14.04
N PHE A 34 9.15 0.42 -13.99
CA PHE A 34 8.61 1.11 -15.16
C PHE A 34 9.44 2.33 -15.58
N VAL A 35 10.49 2.68 -14.83
CA VAL A 35 11.36 3.80 -15.12
C VAL A 35 12.60 3.33 -15.86
N GLN A 36 12.76 3.76 -17.11
CA GLN A 36 13.96 3.44 -17.91
C GLN A 36 15.07 4.45 -17.65
N PHE A 37 15.83 4.26 -16.57
CA PHE A 37 16.94 5.14 -16.17
C PHE A 37 18.10 5.19 -17.19
N LYS A 38 18.22 4.18 -18.08
CA LYS A 38 19.25 4.13 -19.15
C LYS A 38 18.90 5.01 -20.34
N LYS A 39 17.68 5.51 -20.45
CA LYS A 39 17.28 6.47 -21.49
C LYS A 39 18.09 7.76 -21.33
N ASP A 40 18.47 8.41 -22.45
CA ASP A 40 19.36 9.57 -22.46
C ASP A 40 18.83 10.70 -21.57
N ASP A 41 17.60 11.15 -21.78
CA ASP A 41 16.94 12.14 -20.92
C ASP A 41 15.43 11.99 -20.93
N PHE A 42 14.80 12.46 -19.84
CA PHE A 42 13.34 12.62 -19.70
C PHE A 42 13.04 13.58 -18.54
N VAL A 43 11.87 14.20 -18.59
CA VAL A 43 11.42 15.14 -17.54
C VAL A 43 11.37 14.40 -16.19
N GLY A 44 12.09 14.94 -15.19
CA GLY A 44 12.16 14.38 -13.85
C GLY A 44 13.28 13.35 -13.61
N LYS A 45 14.06 12.95 -14.62
CA LYS A 45 15.15 11.98 -14.47
C LYS A 45 16.12 12.36 -13.34
N LYS A 46 16.57 13.62 -13.33
CA LYS A 46 17.52 14.13 -12.32
C LYS A 46 16.95 13.99 -10.91
N ALA A 47 15.71 14.41 -10.67
CA ALA A 47 15.06 14.31 -9.37
C ALA A 47 14.89 12.84 -8.91
N LEU A 48 14.54 11.93 -9.82
CA LEU A 48 14.44 10.49 -9.50
C LEU A 48 15.79 9.86 -9.19
N LEU A 49 16.87 10.28 -9.85
CA LEU A 49 18.23 9.82 -9.53
C LEU A 49 18.67 10.32 -8.15
N GLU A 50 18.44 11.60 -7.85
CA GLU A 50 18.72 12.17 -6.52
C GLU A 50 17.92 11.44 -5.44
N GLN A 51 16.63 11.19 -5.65
CA GLN A 51 15.82 10.45 -4.70
C GLN A 51 16.29 8.98 -4.54
N LYS A 52 16.77 8.36 -5.60
CA LYS A 52 17.33 7.00 -5.53
C LYS A 52 18.62 6.95 -4.70
N GLU A 53 19.44 8.00 -4.74
CA GLU A 53 20.67 8.12 -3.95
C GLU A 53 20.39 8.45 -2.48
N THR A 54 19.45 9.37 -2.22
CA THR A 54 19.09 9.80 -0.86
C THR A 54 18.13 8.84 -0.15
N GLY A 55 17.46 7.97 -0.90
CA GLY A 55 16.40 7.10 -0.42
C GLY A 55 15.02 7.77 -0.49
N VAL A 56 13.98 6.95 -0.32
CA VAL A 56 12.59 7.40 -0.23
C VAL A 56 12.20 7.60 1.24
N THR A 57 11.28 8.51 1.50
CA THR A 57 10.78 8.79 2.86
C THR A 57 9.57 7.92 3.23
N GLN A 58 8.88 7.43 2.22
CA GLN A 58 7.70 6.58 2.35
C GLN A 58 7.81 5.40 1.39
N GLU A 59 7.12 4.33 1.71
CA GLU A 59 7.03 3.14 0.88
C GLU A 59 5.59 2.66 0.77
N PHE A 60 5.24 2.19 -0.40
CA PHE A 60 3.93 1.64 -0.69
C PHE A 60 3.85 0.19 -0.22
N ILE A 61 2.78 -0.13 0.52
CA ILE A 61 2.57 -1.46 1.09
C ILE A 61 1.16 -1.97 0.82
N THR A 62 1.01 -3.28 0.92
CA THR A 62 -0.29 -3.97 0.97
C THR A 62 -0.50 -4.50 2.38
N LEU A 63 -1.67 -4.23 2.94
CA LEU A 63 -2.07 -4.66 4.28
C LEU A 63 -3.20 -5.69 4.20
N GLU A 64 -3.11 -6.73 5.01
CA GLU A 64 -4.22 -7.55 5.47
C GLU A 64 -4.70 -6.98 6.80
N ILE A 65 -6.01 -6.78 6.95
CA ILE A 65 -6.60 -6.18 8.14
C ILE A 65 -7.51 -7.20 8.81
N ASP A 66 -7.36 -7.36 10.11
CA ASP A 66 -8.20 -8.23 10.92
C ASP A 66 -9.50 -7.48 11.30
N VAL A 67 -10.45 -7.52 10.39
CA VAL A 67 -11.75 -6.87 10.53
C VAL A 67 -12.82 -7.64 9.76
N THR A 68 -14.06 -7.65 10.31
CA THR A 68 -15.19 -8.33 9.71
C THR A 68 -16.43 -7.44 9.53
N ASP A 69 -16.41 -6.25 10.09
CA ASP A 69 -17.56 -5.35 10.20
C ASP A 69 -17.38 -4.02 9.44
N ALA A 70 -16.17 -3.73 8.99
CA ALA A 70 -15.86 -2.51 8.23
C ALA A 70 -14.67 -2.73 7.32
N ASP A 71 -14.63 -2.02 6.20
CA ASP A 71 -13.45 -1.95 5.33
C ASP A 71 -12.82 -0.55 5.37
N VAL A 72 -11.53 -0.48 5.06
CA VAL A 72 -10.84 0.76 4.77
C VAL A 72 -11.44 1.39 3.51
N MET A 73 -11.70 2.68 3.56
CA MET A 73 -12.24 3.44 2.42
C MET A 73 -11.17 4.29 1.71
N GLY A 74 -10.09 4.62 2.42
CA GLY A 74 -9.01 5.50 2.03
C GLY A 74 -8.91 6.70 2.99
N SER A 75 -7.69 7.09 3.29
CA SER A 75 -7.30 8.13 4.24
C SER A 75 -7.25 7.72 5.71
N GLU A 76 -7.55 6.49 6.05
CA GLU A 76 -7.41 5.97 7.40
C GLU A 76 -5.94 5.99 7.84
N PRO A 77 -5.65 6.51 9.05
CA PRO A 77 -4.28 6.56 9.54
C PRO A 77 -3.77 5.17 9.95
N VAL A 78 -2.49 4.95 9.65
CA VAL A 78 -1.75 3.72 10.00
C VAL A 78 -0.78 4.03 11.13
N PHE A 79 -0.74 3.15 12.12
CA PHE A 79 0.02 3.32 13.35
C PHE A 79 0.90 2.12 13.65
N LEU A 80 1.92 2.36 14.45
CA LEU A 80 2.62 1.28 15.13
C LEU A 80 1.70 0.69 16.22
N PRO A 81 1.77 -0.63 16.48
CA PRO A 81 1.02 -1.24 17.56
C PRO A 81 1.30 -0.55 18.90
N GLY A 82 0.24 -0.23 19.63
CA GLY A 82 0.33 0.44 20.92
C GLY A 82 -0.34 -0.34 22.03
N ASN A 83 0.05 -0.03 23.29
CA ASN A 83 -0.54 -0.69 24.46
C ASN A 83 -1.93 -0.13 24.84
N SER A 84 -2.43 0.87 24.13
CA SER A 84 -3.78 1.42 24.29
C SER A 84 -4.25 2.07 23.00
N ALA A 85 -5.57 2.24 22.84
CA ALA A 85 -6.18 2.86 21.65
C ALA A 85 -5.69 4.29 21.33
N SER A 86 -4.99 4.93 22.27
CA SER A 86 -4.41 6.28 22.12
C SER A 86 -2.88 6.28 22.02
N SER A 87 -2.23 5.12 22.12
CA SER A 87 -0.77 5.00 22.06
C SER A 87 -0.36 4.31 20.78
N GLY A 88 0.52 4.94 20.07
CA GLY A 88 1.07 4.46 18.82
C GLY A 88 1.44 5.65 17.93
N GLU A 89 2.62 5.62 17.36
CA GLU A 89 3.03 6.67 16.42
C GLU A 89 2.30 6.45 15.10
N MET A 90 1.68 7.50 14.57
CA MET A 90 1.17 7.50 13.20
C MET A 90 2.36 7.45 12.22
N ILE A 91 2.42 6.40 11.43
CA ILE A 91 3.51 6.16 10.50
C ILE A 91 3.09 6.25 9.04
N GLY A 92 1.79 6.33 8.77
CA GLY A 92 1.31 6.34 7.41
C GLY A 92 -0.19 6.53 7.26
N ARG A 93 -0.65 6.33 6.04
CA ARG A 93 -2.05 6.48 5.66
C ARG A 93 -2.44 5.45 4.62
N ALA A 94 -3.60 4.82 4.79
CA ALA A 94 -4.22 4.00 3.76
C ALA A 94 -4.72 4.89 2.62
N THR A 95 -4.65 4.39 1.40
CA THR A 95 -5.12 5.10 0.20
C THR A 95 -6.32 4.42 -0.45
N SER A 96 -6.46 3.12 -0.23
CA SER A 96 -7.56 2.31 -0.74
C SER A 96 -7.79 1.11 0.16
N GLY A 97 -9.02 0.60 0.18
CA GLY A 97 -9.33 -0.64 0.88
C GLY A 97 -10.60 -1.30 0.34
N CYS A 98 -10.70 -2.58 0.51
CA CYS A 98 -11.85 -3.39 0.15
C CYS A 98 -11.68 -4.83 0.64
N PHE A 99 -12.78 -5.55 0.80
CA PHE A 99 -12.71 -6.99 1.03
C PHE A 99 -12.28 -7.74 -0.23
N GLY A 100 -11.23 -8.56 -0.11
CA GLY A 100 -10.70 -9.42 -1.16
C GLY A 100 -11.46 -10.76 -1.19
N HIS A 101 -12.43 -10.89 -2.07
CA HIS A 101 -13.34 -12.04 -2.11
C HIS A 101 -12.65 -13.35 -2.46
N SER A 102 -11.57 -13.33 -3.28
CA SER A 102 -10.85 -14.56 -3.65
C SER A 102 -9.97 -15.08 -2.51
N ILE A 103 -9.51 -14.21 -1.64
CA ILE A 103 -8.62 -14.56 -0.53
C ILE A 103 -9.34 -14.56 0.83
N GLY A 104 -10.57 -14.03 0.89
CA GLY A 104 -11.41 -14.01 2.09
C GLY A 104 -10.89 -13.09 3.20
N LYS A 105 -10.23 -11.97 2.85
CA LYS A 105 -9.60 -11.04 3.78
C LYS A 105 -9.90 -9.60 3.42
N SER A 106 -10.00 -8.72 4.43
CA SER A 106 -10.00 -7.28 4.20
C SER A 106 -8.59 -6.81 3.87
N LEU A 107 -8.46 -6.04 2.79
CA LEU A 107 -7.20 -5.54 2.25
C LEU A 107 -7.18 -4.03 2.22
N ALA A 108 -5.99 -3.46 2.40
CA ALA A 108 -5.74 -2.05 2.11
C ALA A 108 -4.41 -1.84 1.41
N LEU A 109 -4.33 -0.75 0.65
CA LEU A 109 -3.10 -0.18 0.12
C LEU A 109 -2.77 1.06 0.94
N ALA A 110 -1.50 1.25 1.28
CA ALA A 110 -1.09 2.35 2.13
C ALA A 110 0.32 2.84 1.77
N TYR A 111 0.61 4.08 2.14
CA TYR A 111 1.98 4.58 2.27
C TYR A 111 2.34 4.69 3.74
N VAL A 112 3.50 4.16 4.09
CA VAL A 112 4.06 4.24 5.44
C VAL A 112 5.48 4.79 5.39
N LYS A 113 5.98 5.31 6.50
CA LYS A 113 7.39 5.71 6.64
C LYS A 113 8.30 4.54 6.26
N THR A 114 9.39 4.84 5.57
CA THR A 114 10.39 3.83 5.19
C THR A 114 10.92 3.09 6.41
N GLY A 115 11.04 1.77 6.29
CA GLY A 115 11.49 0.86 7.34
C GLY A 115 10.36 0.11 8.06
N TYR A 116 9.10 0.39 7.72
CA TYR A 116 7.95 -0.33 8.29
C TYR A 116 7.20 -1.17 7.25
N GLY A 117 7.67 -1.21 6.00
CA GLY A 117 7.02 -1.94 4.91
C GLY A 117 7.45 -3.39 4.73
N GLU A 118 8.28 -3.94 5.61
CA GLU A 118 8.71 -5.34 5.51
C GLU A 118 7.52 -6.30 5.74
N THR A 119 7.41 -7.30 4.87
CA THR A 119 6.35 -8.32 4.96
C THR A 119 6.37 -9.01 6.33
N GLY A 120 5.22 -9.08 6.96
CA GLY A 120 5.05 -9.61 8.31
C GLY A 120 5.05 -8.57 9.41
N THR A 121 5.39 -7.31 9.11
CA THR A 121 5.32 -6.21 10.08
C THR A 121 3.89 -6.04 10.58
N GLU A 122 3.72 -6.01 11.89
CA GLU A 122 2.44 -5.79 12.56
C GLU A 122 2.20 -4.29 12.71
N LEU A 123 1.02 -3.83 12.32
CA LEU A 123 0.59 -2.44 12.34
C LEU A 123 -0.85 -2.36 12.86
N GLU A 124 -1.37 -1.15 13.00
CA GLU A 124 -2.78 -0.89 13.29
C GLU A 124 -3.34 0.14 12.32
N VAL A 125 -4.57 -0.07 11.87
CA VAL A 125 -5.32 0.89 11.05
C VAL A 125 -6.52 1.37 11.86
N GLU A 126 -6.74 2.67 11.93
CA GLU A 126 -7.90 3.22 12.61
C GLU A 126 -9.09 3.32 11.64
N ILE A 127 -10.08 2.48 11.84
CA ILE A 127 -11.30 2.42 11.05
C ILE A 127 -12.48 2.81 11.94
N LEU A 128 -13.23 3.84 11.55
CA LEU A 128 -14.37 4.36 12.30
C LEU A 128 -14.04 4.69 13.77
N GLY A 129 -12.81 5.14 14.05
CA GLY A 129 -12.37 5.50 15.41
C GLY A 129 -11.90 4.33 16.26
N GLU A 130 -11.81 3.13 15.69
CA GLU A 130 -11.28 1.94 16.35
C GLU A 130 -10.00 1.45 15.70
N ARG A 131 -9.01 1.10 16.52
CA ARG A 131 -7.74 0.51 16.05
C ARG A 131 -7.96 -0.97 15.73
N ARG A 132 -7.71 -1.33 14.48
CA ARG A 132 -7.81 -2.69 13.97
C ARG A 132 -6.43 -3.24 13.67
N PRO A 133 -6.09 -4.44 14.14
CA PRO A 133 -4.83 -5.08 13.80
C PRO A 133 -4.68 -5.23 12.29
N ALA A 134 -3.49 -4.96 11.79
CA ALA A 134 -3.14 -5.10 10.39
C ALA A 134 -1.74 -5.69 10.26
N ARG A 135 -1.48 -6.35 9.15
CA ARG A 135 -0.17 -6.93 8.85
C ARG A 135 0.25 -6.58 7.42
N VAL A 136 1.50 -6.22 7.25
CA VAL A 136 2.08 -6.06 5.91
C VAL A 136 2.19 -7.42 5.23
N ILE A 137 1.63 -7.53 4.04
CA ILE A 137 1.68 -8.74 3.22
C ILE A 137 2.38 -8.47 1.88
N ASN A 138 2.77 -9.54 1.19
CA ASN A 138 3.33 -9.41 -0.15
C ASN A 138 2.32 -8.78 -1.12
N GLU A 139 2.84 -8.01 -2.08
CA GLU A 139 2.02 -7.54 -3.20
C GLU A 139 1.37 -8.70 -3.96
N SER A 140 0.22 -8.43 -4.55
CA SER A 140 -0.55 -9.41 -5.32
C SER A 140 -0.86 -10.68 -4.51
N PRO A 141 -1.56 -10.60 -3.38
CA PRO A 141 -1.86 -11.77 -2.55
C PRO A 141 -2.69 -12.85 -3.30
N CYS A 142 -3.41 -12.48 -4.35
CA CYS A 142 -4.11 -13.42 -5.22
C CYS A 142 -3.31 -13.66 -6.51
N ASP A 143 -2.91 -14.91 -6.77
CA ASP A 143 -2.22 -15.36 -7.99
C ASP A 143 -1.05 -14.45 -8.41
N PRO A 144 0.00 -14.30 -7.58
CA PRO A 144 1.10 -13.35 -7.81
C PRO A 144 1.84 -13.61 -9.14
N GLY A 145 1.88 -14.85 -9.60
CA GLY A 145 2.50 -15.26 -10.86
C GLY A 145 1.62 -15.04 -12.10
N ASN A 146 0.37 -14.57 -11.95
CA ASN A 146 -0.62 -14.46 -13.03
C ASN A 146 -0.84 -15.79 -13.78
N ASN A 147 -0.75 -16.91 -13.10
CA ASN A 147 -0.87 -18.24 -13.71
C ASN A 147 -2.29 -18.46 -14.26
N LYS A 148 -3.31 -18.00 -13.55
CA LYS A 148 -4.73 -18.11 -13.98
C LYS A 148 -5.04 -17.29 -15.23
N LEU A 149 -4.25 -16.25 -15.54
CA LEU A 149 -4.44 -15.40 -16.72
C LEU A 149 -3.70 -15.94 -17.95
N ARG A 150 -2.82 -16.91 -17.78
CA ARG A 150 -1.94 -17.45 -18.84
C ARG A 150 -2.34 -18.85 -19.27
N THR A 151 -3.40 -19.40 -18.72
CA THR A 151 -3.97 -20.72 -19.08
C THR A 151 -5.04 -20.60 -20.18
#